data_2caa0ebbc846a12f395b3b614732004a
#
_entry.id   2caa0ebbc846a12f395b3b614732004a
#
_cell.length_a   1.000
_cell.length_b   1.000
_cell.length_c   1.000
_cell.angle_alpha   90.00
_cell.angle_beta   90.00
_cell.angle_gamma   90.00
#
_symmetry.space_group_name_H-M   'P 1'
#
loop_
_entity.id
_entity.type
_entity.pdbx_description
1 polymer ?
#
loop_
_entity_poly.entity_id
_entity_poly.type
_entity_poly.pdbx_seq_one_letter_code
_entity_poly.pdbx_strand_id
1 'polypeptide(L)'
;MELNGPRWGPKSGLPVKELVVICHGLGADGNDLIGLAPSWGDAIPDAAFASPDAPFSHDSGFGRQWWSVADRTPAIMEAGIRRAAPYLDRFIDAELARLRLPADCYALAGFSQGAMMALFVGLRRPTAPRAVLAFSGALLAPHALAGELRHKPPVLLVHGDADDVVPAPRSRDAEAVLRRIGVPVEAHFLPGLGHGIDDTGMSLGAQFLRRAFGA
;
A
#
# COMPACT_ATOMS: atom_id res chain seq x y z
N MET A 1 16.82 11.64 4.56
CA MET A 1 16.17 10.97 5.71
C MET A 1 15.77 9.59 5.25
N GLU A 2 16.16 8.56 5.98
CA GLU A 2 15.70 7.19 5.79
C GLU A 2 14.44 6.97 6.62
N LEU A 3 13.47 6.23 6.07
CA LEU A 3 12.29 5.82 6.83
C LEU A 3 12.68 4.70 7.80
N ASN A 4 12.03 4.67 8.94
CA ASN A 4 12.12 3.58 9.90
C ASN A 4 10.71 3.18 10.32
N GLY A 5 10.57 2.06 11.04
CA GLY A 5 9.30 1.58 11.54
C GLY A 5 9.38 0.14 12.01
N PRO A 6 8.31 -0.41 12.57
CA PRO A 6 8.28 -1.78 13.05
C PRO A 6 8.39 -2.81 11.92
N ARG A 7 8.90 -3.97 12.30
CA ARG A 7 9.04 -5.15 11.44
C ARG A 7 8.50 -6.37 12.15
N TRP A 8 8.02 -7.34 11.37
CA TRP A 8 7.51 -8.59 11.90
C TRP A 8 7.80 -9.75 10.95
N GLY A 9 7.92 -10.96 11.48
CA GLY A 9 8.14 -12.21 10.73
C GLY A 9 9.62 -12.51 10.43
N PRO A 10 9.90 -13.62 9.74
CA PRO A 10 8.92 -14.57 9.21
C PRO A 10 8.29 -15.43 10.31
N LYS A 11 7.00 -15.78 10.15
CA LYS A 11 6.25 -16.60 11.11
C LYS A 11 6.79 -18.03 11.18
N SER A 12 7.28 -18.56 10.06
CA SER A 12 7.86 -19.90 9.97
C SER A 12 9.16 -20.07 10.77
N GLY A 13 9.87 -18.98 11.09
CA GLY A 13 11.23 -19.01 11.61
C GLY A 13 12.29 -19.46 10.59
N LEU A 14 11.91 -19.69 9.33
CA LEU A 14 12.80 -20.03 8.24
C LEU A 14 13.39 -18.77 7.55
N PRO A 15 14.37 -18.90 6.66
CA PRO A 15 14.85 -17.76 5.87
C PRO A 15 13.72 -17.06 5.13
N VAL A 16 13.73 -15.73 5.16
CA VAL A 16 12.74 -14.89 4.49
C VAL A 16 12.80 -15.12 2.98
N LYS A 17 11.63 -15.27 2.33
CA LYS A 17 11.49 -15.42 0.88
C LYS A 17 10.85 -14.22 0.20
N GLU A 18 10.02 -13.48 0.91
CA GLU A 18 9.28 -12.33 0.41
C GLU A 18 9.14 -11.22 1.45
N LEU A 19 8.91 -10.00 0.98
CA LEU A 19 8.69 -8.81 1.80
C LEU A 19 7.31 -8.23 1.53
N VAL A 20 6.57 -7.86 2.57
CA VAL A 20 5.37 -7.03 2.46
C VAL A 20 5.63 -5.70 3.16
N VAL A 21 5.56 -4.61 2.41
CA VAL A 21 5.66 -3.25 2.97
C VAL A 21 4.25 -2.68 3.12
N ILE A 22 3.92 -2.22 4.35
CA ILE A 22 2.58 -1.77 4.71
C ILE A 22 2.62 -0.28 5.07
N CYS A 23 1.93 0.56 4.29
CA CYS A 23 1.90 2.01 4.44
C CYS A 23 0.67 2.44 5.24
N HIS A 24 0.89 3.10 6.38
CA HIS A 24 -0.17 3.58 7.26
C HIS A 24 -0.94 4.78 6.70
N GLY A 25 -2.11 5.06 7.26
CA GLY A 25 -2.94 6.21 6.94
C GLY A 25 -2.45 7.53 7.55
N LEU A 26 -3.12 8.62 7.19
CA LEU A 26 -2.86 9.97 7.71
C LEU A 26 -3.04 10.02 9.24
N GLY A 27 -2.08 10.61 9.94
CA GLY A 27 -2.14 10.80 11.39
C GLY A 27 -1.73 9.58 12.23
N ALA A 28 -1.48 8.43 11.59
CA ALA A 28 -0.95 7.23 12.23
C ALA A 28 0.59 7.16 12.13
N ASP A 29 1.15 6.00 12.44
CA ASP A 29 2.54 5.64 12.24
C ASP A 29 2.66 4.14 11.86
N GLY A 30 3.88 3.64 11.74
CA GLY A 30 4.11 2.24 11.36
C GLY A 30 3.52 1.20 12.30
N ASN A 31 3.29 1.55 13.58
CA ASN A 31 2.73 0.63 14.56
C ASN A 31 1.24 0.35 14.33
N ASP A 32 0.53 1.23 13.63
CA ASP A 32 -0.90 1.08 13.35
C ASP A 32 -1.18 -0.18 12.51
N LEU A 33 -0.49 -0.37 11.39
CA LEU A 33 -0.80 -1.44 10.45
C LEU A 33 0.11 -2.66 10.54
N ILE A 34 1.20 -2.62 11.28
CA ILE A 34 2.03 -3.83 11.47
C ILE A 34 1.23 -4.94 12.16
N GLY A 35 0.16 -4.60 12.87
CA GLY A 35 -0.79 -5.54 13.45
C GLY A 35 -1.50 -6.48 12.46
N LEU A 36 -1.49 -6.17 11.16
CA LEU A 36 -1.99 -7.07 10.10
C LEU A 36 -1.04 -8.25 9.84
N ALA A 37 0.25 -8.08 10.13
CA ALA A 37 1.29 -9.05 9.81
C ALA A 37 1.09 -10.45 10.42
N PRO A 38 0.65 -10.63 11.69
CA PRO A 38 0.39 -11.96 12.23
C PRO A 38 -0.64 -12.76 11.43
N SER A 39 -1.75 -12.11 11.04
CA SER A 39 -2.84 -12.73 10.27
C SER A 39 -2.39 -13.06 8.84
N TRP A 40 -1.70 -12.14 8.17
CA TRP A 40 -1.19 -12.37 6.82
C TRP A 40 -0.04 -13.38 6.80
N GLY A 41 0.76 -13.44 7.88
CA GLY A 41 1.81 -14.44 8.06
C GLY A 41 1.30 -15.87 8.16
N ASP A 42 0.01 -16.11 8.45
CA ASP A 42 -0.60 -17.43 8.34
C ASP A 42 -0.73 -17.88 6.87
N ALA A 43 -0.96 -16.95 5.97
CA ALA A 43 -1.12 -17.22 4.53
C ALA A 43 0.23 -17.30 3.79
N ILE A 44 1.24 -16.54 4.27
CA ILE A 44 2.59 -16.43 3.69
C ILE A 44 3.65 -16.52 4.82
N PRO A 45 3.88 -17.71 5.41
CA PRO A 45 4.65 -17.85 6.64
C PRO A 45 6.13 -17.50 6.53
N ASP A 46 6.69 -17.50 5.32
CA ASP A 46 8.09 -17.15 5.06
C ASP A 46 8.27 -15.64 4.77
N ALA A 47 7.20 -14.83 4.83
CA ALA A 47 7.26 -13.41 4.59
C ALA A 47 7.79 -12.61 5.79
N ALA A 48 8.62 -11.61 5.49
CA ALA A 48 8.87 -10.50 6.39
C ALA A 48 7.92 -9.33 6.09
N PHE A 49 7.50 -8.63 7.14
CA PHE A 49 6.64 -7.45 7.05
C PHE A 49 7.38 -6.24 7.59
N ALA A 50 7.23 -5.10 6.94
CA ALA A 50 7.79 -3.83 7.39
C ALA A 50 6.75 -2.73 7.20
N SER A 51 6.54 -1.91 8.23
CA SER A 51 5.57 -0.82 8.20
C SER A 51 6.29 0.50 8.52
N PRO A 52 6.76 1.25 7.50
CA PRO A 52 7.53 2.46 7.74
C PRO A 52 6.66 3.61 8.24
N ASP A 53 7.23 4.42 9.13
CA ASP A 53 6.71 5.74 9.46
C ASP A 53 6.80 6.65 8.24
N ALA A 54 5.72 7.34 7.92
CA ALA A 54 5.72 8.34 6.87
C ALA A 54 6.74 9.47 7.16
N PRO A 55 7.32 10.12 6.13
CA PRO A 55 8.47 11.01 6.30
C PRO A 55 8.17 12.30 7.08
N PHE A 56 6.92 12.77 7.09
CA PHE A 56 6.58 14.07 7.66
C PHE A 56 5.74 13.94 8.93
N SER A 57 5.93 14.85 9.89
CA SER A 57 5.01 15.00 11.02
C SER A 57 3.63 15.43 10.48
N HIS A 58 2.57 14.92 11.10
CA HIS A 58 1.22 15.36 10.75
C HIS A 58 1.01 16.84 11.10
N ASP A 59 0.20 17.56 10.33
CA ASP A 59 -0.02 19.01 10.47
C ASP A 59 -0.60 19.40 11.85
N SER A 60 -1.27 18.47 12.55
CA SER A 60 -1.74 18.68 13.93
C SER A 60 -0.65 18.53 14.99
N GLY A 61 0.57 18.11 14.62
CA GLY A 61 1.67 17.83 15.54
C GLY A 61 1.68 16.41 16.14
N PHE A 62 0.65 15.59 15.89
CA PHE A 62 0.56 14.20 16.37
C PHE A 62 0.49 13.21 15.21
N GLY A 63 1.31 12.14 15.29
CA GLY A 63 1.40 11.13 14.24
C GLY A 63 2.15 11.60 13.00
N ARG A 64 2.03 10.85 11.92
CA ARG A 64 2.79 11.03 10.69
C ARG A 64 1.87 11.23 9.49
N GLN A 65 2.43 11.75 8.39
CA GLN A 65 1.76 11.89 7.10
C GLN A 65 2.73 11.70 5.95
N TRP A 66 2.25 11.15 4.84
CA TRP A 66 3.04 11.06 3.62
C TRP A 66 3.15 12.43 2.95
N TRP A 67 2.08 13.21 2.98
CA TRP A 67 2.04 14.63 2.61
C TRP A 67 0.92 15.34 3.35
N SER A 68 0.98 16.68 3.42
CA SER A 68 -0.10 17.50 3.97
C SER A 68 -1.38 17.41 3.12
N VAL A 69 -2.51 17.30 3.79
CA VAL A 69 -3.86 17.34 3.18
C VAL A 69 -4.65 18.60 3.54
N ALA A 70 -3.96 19.63 4.01
CA ALA A 70 -4.56 20.95 4.28
C ALA A 70 -5.18 21.54 3.02
N ASP A 71 -4.56 21.31 1.86
CA ASP A 71 -5.13 21.57 0.54
C ASP A 71 -5.27 20.24 -0.23
N ARG A 72 -6.53 19.88 -0.55
CA ARG A 72 -6.87 18.63 -1.24
C ARG A 72 -7.10 18.82 -2.73
N THR A 73 -6.70 19.95 -3.31
CA THR A 73 -6.78 20.14 -4.77
C THR A 73 -5.92 19.09 -5.48
N PRO A 74 -6.35 18.59 -6.65
CA PRO A 74 -5.65 17.51 -7.36
C PRO A 74 -4.17 17.80 -7.59
N ALA A 75 -3.81 19.03 -7.93
CA ALA A 75 -2.43 19.43 -8.19
C ALA A 75 -1.55 19.37 -6.93
N ILE A 76 -2.07 19.82 -5.78
CA ILE A 76 -1.33 19.78 -4.50
C ILE A 76 -1.21 18.35 -3.99
N MET A 77 -2.27 17.54 -4.10
CA MET A 77 -2.22 16.13 -3.76
C MET A 77 -1.20 15.37 -4.62
N GLU A 78 -1.16 15.65 -5.92
CA GLU A 78 -0.16 15.06 -6.81
C GLU A 78 1.26 15.51 -6.46
N ALA A 79 1.50 16.79 -6.25
CA ALA A 79 2.81 17.29 -5.83
C ALA A 79 3.26 16.64 -4.52
N GLY A 80 2.35 16.48 -3.57
CA GLY A 80 2.59 15.84 -2.28
C GLY A 80 3.03 14.40 -2.42
N ILE A 81 2.28 13.57 -3.16
CA ILE A 81 2.62 12.16 -3.33
C ILE A 81 3.92 11.96 -4.12
N ARG A 82 4.18 12.81 -5.15
CA ARG A 82 5.44 12.78 -5.90
C ARG A 82 6.64 13.11 -5.02
N ARG A 83 6.49 14.03 -4.06
CA ARG A 83 7.52 14.35 -3.07
C ARG A 83 7.77 13.21 -2.09
N ALA A 84 6.72 12.48 -1.70
CA ALA A 84 6.80 11.37 -0.73
C ALA A 84 7.34 10.07 -1.36
N ALA A 85 7.01 9.79 -2.61
CA ALA A 85 7.33 8.53 -3.28
C ALA A 85 8.81 8.11 -3.17
N PRO A 86 9.81 8.98 -3.37
CA PRO A 86 11.22 8.59 -3.26
C PRO A 86 11.65 8.11 -1.87
N TYR A 87 10.94 8.48 -0.81
CA TYR A 87 11.23 7.95 0.53
C TYR A 87 10.81 6.50 0.65
N LEU A 88 9.61 6.16 0.15
CA LEU A 88 9.13 4.78 0.14
C LEU A 88 9.96 3.91 -0.80
N ASP A 89 10.36 4.43 -1.97
CA ASP A 89 11.23 3.73 -2.91
C ASP A 89 12.53 3.29 -2.24
N ARG A 90 13.24 4.22 -1.60
CA ARG A 90 14.48 3.92 -0.88
C ARG A 90 14.29 2.95 0.27
N PHE A 91 13.17 3.05 1.00
CA PHE A 91 12.87 2.13 2.09
C PHE A 91 12.70 0.70 1.57
N ILE A 92 11.94 0.51 0.48
CA ILE A 92 11.76 -0.81 -0.13
C ILE A 92 13.11 -1.39 -0.56
N ASP A 93 13.96 -0.61 -1.24
CA ASP A 93 15.28 -1.06 -1.70
C ASP A 93 16.18 -1.44 -0.53
N ALA A 94 16.18 -0.65 0.54
CA ALA A 94 16.96 -0.94 1.75
C ALA A 94 16.48 -2.21 2.46
N GLU A 95 15.16 -2.45 2.55
CA GLU A 95 14.63 -3.66 3.17
C GLU A 95 14.92 -4.91 2.33
N LEU A 96 14.77 -4.84 1.01
CA LEU A 96 15.13 -5.95 0.12
C LEU A 96 16.61 -6.29 0.22
N ALA A 97 17.48 -5.28 0.24
CA ALA A 97 18.92 -5.48 0.43
C ALA A 97 19.25 -6.07 1.82
N ARG A 98 18.63 -5.56 2.88
CA ARG A 98 18.81 -6.06 4.26
C ARG A 98 18.42 -7.54 4.37
N LEU A 99 17.34 -7.95 3.71
CA LEU A 99 16.82 -9.31 3.69
C LEU A 99 17.51 -10.20 2.64
N ARG A 100 18.36 -9.63 1.78
CA ARG A 100 19.00 -10.30 0.64
C ARG A 100 17.99 -10.91 -0.34
N LEU A 101 16.88 -10.22 -0.54
CA LEU A 101 15.83 -10.64 -1.48
C LEU A 101 16.08 -10.08 -2.89
N PRO A 102 15.64 -10.80 -3.93
CA PRO A 102 15.56 -10.24 -5.29
C PRO A 102 14.66 -9.00 -5.32
N ALA A 103 14.93 -8.10 -6.27
CA ALA A 103 14.26 -6.82 -6.36
C ALA A 103 12.75 -6.89 -6.61
N ASP A 104 12.25 -8.03 -7.11
CA ASP A 104 10.83 -8.29 -7.40
C ASP A 104 10.13 -9.13 -6.31
N CYS A 105 10.82 -9.56 -5.26
CA CYS A 105 10.25 -10.39 -4.18
C CYS A 105 9.59 -9.55 -3.09
N TYR A 106 8.67 -8.67 -3.48
CA TYR A 106 7.93 -7.84 -2.52
C TYR A 106 6.49 -7.54 -2.98
N ALA A 107 5.65 -7.18 -2.01
CA ALA A 107 4.32 -6.61 -2.22
C ALA A 107 4.20 -5.28 -1.45
N LEU A 108 3.32 -4.41 -1.94
CA LEU A 108 2.96 -3.16 -1.27
C LEU A 108 1.51 -3.24 -0.80
N ALA A 109 1.27 -2.89 0.44
CA ALA A 109 -0.06 -2.72 1.00
C ALA A 109 -0.19 -1.33 1.62
N GLY A 110 -1.39 -0.82 1.74
CA GLY A 110 -1.60 0.42 2.46
C GLY A 110 -3.07 0.71 2.72
N PHE A 111 -3.29 1.59 3.68
CA PHE A 111 -4.60 2.08 4.07
C PHE A 111 -4.71 3.58 3.87
N SER A 112 -5.83 4.07 3.34
CA SER A 112 -6.12 5.50 3.20
C SER A 112 -5.02 6.23 2.42
N GLN A 113 -4.32 7.19 3.02
CA GLN A 113 -3.18 7.87 2.40
C GLN A 113 -2.06 6.88 2.03
N GLY A 114 -1.83 5.85 2.85
CA GLY A 114 -0.88 4.77 2.55
C GLY A 114 -1.31 3.90 1.36
N ALA A 115 -2.60 3.70 1.14
CA ALA A 115 -3.11 3.01 -0.05
C ALA A 115 -2.85 3.82 -1.33
N MET A 116 -3.00 5.15 -1.25
CA MET A 116 -2.63 6.04 -2.36
C MET A 116 -1.13 5.94 -2.66
N MET A 117 -0.27 5.88 -1.62
CA MET A 117 1.18 5.66 -1.76
C MET A 117 1.50 4.31 -2.41
N ALA A 118 0.88 3.23 -1.94
CA ALA A 118 1.10 1.89 -2.48
C ALA A 118 0.74 1.80 -3.97
N LEU A 119 -0.40 2.36 -4.37
CA LEU A 119 -0.81 2.46 -5.78
C LEU A 119 0.15 3.33 -6.59
N PHE A 120 0.52 4.50 -6.08
CA PHE A 120 1.37 5.44 -6.82
C PHE A 120 2.76 4.85 -7.07
N VAL A 121 3.40 4.33 -6.04
CA VAL A 121 4.75 3.77 -6.08
C VAL A 121 4.76 2.43 -6.81
N GLY A 122 3.87 1.49 -6.45
CA GLY A 122 3.85 0.14 -7.00
C GLY A 122 3.67 0.07 -8.52
N LEU A 123 2.97 1.06 -9.10
CA LEU A 123 2.75 1.14 -10.55
C LEU A 123 3.86 1.87 -11.31
N ARG A 124 4.78 2.57 -10.61
CA ARG A 124 5.80 3.43 -11.22
C ARG A 124 7.23 2.98 -10.98
N ARG A 125 7.47 2.07 -10.03
CA ARG A 125 8.82 1.57 -9.75
C ARG A 125 9.45 0.86 -10.95
N PRO A 126 10.80 0.91 -11.07
CA PRO A 126 11.53 0.17 -12.12
C PRO A 126 11.30 -1.34 -12.06
N THR A 127 11.17 -1.89 -10.85
CA THR A 127 10.87 -3.32 -10.63
C THR A 127 9.49 -3.46 -10.01
N ALA A 128 8.65 -4.28 -10.65
CA ALA A 128 7.28 -4.50 -10.21
C ALA A 128 7.21 -5.20 -8.86
N PRO A 129 6.30 -4.80 -7.95
CA PRO A 129 5.89 -5.66 -6.85
C PRO A 129 5.14 -6.88 -7.37
N ARG A 130 5.12 -7.97 -6.60
CA ARG A 130 4.26 -9.14 -6.86
C ARG A 130 2.78 -8.83 -6.70
N ALA A 131 2.45 -7.84 -5.86
CA ALA A 131 1.09 -7.37 -5.63
C ALA A 131 1.07 -5.94 -5.10
N VAL A 132 -0.05 -5.23 -5.35
CA VAL A 132 -0.39 -3.97 -4.69
C VAL A 132 -1.77 -4.11 -4.05
N LEU A 133 -1.87 -3.85 -2.75
CA LEU A 133 -3.11 -3.92 -1.98
C LEU A 133 -3.46 -2.51 -1.47
N ALA A 134 -4.62 -2.01 -1.83
CA ALA A 134 -5.08 -0.67 -1.47
C ALA A 134 -6.43 -0.74 -0.75
N PHE A 135 -6.41 -0.40 0.55
CA PHE A 135 -7.59 -0.36 1.41
C PHE A 135 -8.04 1.08 1.60
N SER A 136 -9.29 1.39 1.27
CA SER A 136 -9.94 2.71 1.46
C SER A 136 -9.12 3.88 0.89
N GLY A 137 -8.56 3.71 -0.32
CA GLY A 137 -7.67 4.67 -0.95
C GLY A 137 -8.24 5.37 -2.19
N ALA A 138 -7.35 6.01 -2.94
CA ALA A 138 -7.64 6.62 -4.23
C ALA A 138 -6.42 6.54 -5.16
N LEU A 139 -6.63 6.52 -6.46
CA LEU A 139 -5.57 6.63 -7.45
C LEU A 139 -5.28 8.11 -7.71
N LEU A 140 -4.09 8.57 -7.31
CA LEU A 140 -3.64 9.93 -7.57
C LEU A 140 -2.89 10.03 -8.90
N ALA A 141 -2.94 11.20 -9.53
CA ALA A 141 -2.37 11.47 -10.85
C ALA A 141 -2.77 10.44 -11.93
N PRO A 142 -4.09 10.11 -12.07
CA PRO A 142 -4.52 9.11 -13.04
C PRO A 142 -4.24 9.51 -14.49
N HIS A 143 -4.21 10.82 -14.78
CA HIS A 143 -3.94 11.37 -16.12
C HIS A 143 -2.50 11.10 -16.59
N ALA A 144 -1.54 11.05 -15.67
CA ALA A 144 -0.13 10.81 -15.97
C ALA A 144 0.21 9.32 -16.01
N LEU A 145 -0.62 8.45 -15.38
CA LEU A 145 -0.28 7.05 -15.14
C LEU A 145 0.04 6.28 -16.41
N ALA A 146 -0.71 6.47 -17.49
CA ALA A 146 -0.49 5.72 -18.73
C ALA A 146 0.92 5.95 -19.32
N GLY A 147 1.47 7.16 -19.17
CA GLY A 147 2.84 7.49 -19.60
C GLY A 147 3.92 7.10 -18.59
N GLU A 148 3.56 6.90 -17.33
CA GLU A 148 4.48 6.60 -16.22
C GLU A 148 4.46 5.13 -15.80
N LEU A 149 3.48 4.35 -16.28
CA LEU A 149 3.33 2.94 -15.95
C LEU A 149 4.54 2.14 -16.44
N ARG A 150 5.25 1.49 -15.54
CA ARG A 150 6.41 0.65 -15.85
C ARG A 150 6.02 -0.82 -15.99
N HIS A 151 5.14 -1.28 -15.13
CA HIS A 151 4.71 -2.67 -15.03
C HIS A 151 3.22 -2.72 -14.67
N LYS A 152 2.61 -3.89 -14.85
CA LYS A 152 1.20 -4.15 -14.55
C LYS A 152 1.06 -5.20 -13.45
N PRO A 153 1.51 -4.92 -12.23
CA PRO A 153 1.32 -5.86 -11.12
C PRO A 153 -0.17 -6.06 -10.85
N PRO A 154 -0.59 -7.21 -10.32
CA PRO A 154 -1.96 -7.38 -9.85
C PRO A 154 -2.27 -6.42 -8.70
N VAL A 155 -3.46 -5.82 -8.75
CA VAL A 155 -3.93 -4.84 -7.76
C VAL A 155 -5.19 -5.36 -7.09
N LEU A 156 -5.21 -5.33 -5.75
CA LEU A 156 -6.40 -5.51 -4.92
C LEU A 156 -6.88 -4.14 -4.42
N LEU A 157 -8.14 -3.83 -4.66
CA LEU A 157 -8.83 -2.68 -4.07
C LEU A 157 -9.90 -3.19 -3.11
N VAL A 158 -9.86 -2.78 -1.85
CA VAL A 158 -10.90 -3.06 -0.85
C VAL A 158 -11.39 -1.75 -0.26
N HIS A 159 -12.70 -1.51 -0.25
CA HIS A 159 -13.27 -0.25 0.21
C HIS A 159 -14.64 -0.45 0.86
N GLY A 160 -14.85 0.18 2.00
CA GLY A 160 -16.18 0.23 2.62
C GLY A 160 -17.13 1.13 1.82
N ASP A 161 -18.36 0.70 1.55
CA ASP A 161 -19.30 1.51 0.78
C ASP A 161 -19.94 2.65 1.61
N ALA A 162 -19.81 2.59 2.94
CA ALA A 162 -20.21 3.64 3.89
C ALA A 162 -19.02 4.53 4.35
N ASP A 163 -17.90 4.52 3.63
CA ASP A 163 -16.72 5.34 3.94
C ASP A 163 -17.00 6.83 3.70
N ASP A 164 -17.02 7.61 4.77
CA ASP A 164 -17.28 9.05 4.81
C ASP A 164 -15.99 9.91 4.82
N VAL A 165 -14.82 9.29 4.93
CA VAL A 165 -13.50 9.97 4.92
C VAL A 165 -12.89 9.99 3.52
N VAL A 166 -12.81 8.82 2.88
CA VAL A 166 -12.45 8.66 1.46
C VAL A 166 -13.62 7.96 0.78
N PRO A 167 -14.49 8.68 0.06
CA PRO A 167 -15.69 8.07 -0.53
C PRO A 167 -15.37 6.92 -1.50
N ALA A 168 -16.09 5.80 -1.40
CA ALA A 168 -15.90 4.60 -2.21
C ALA A 168 -15.85 4.83 -3.74
N PRO A 169 -16.54 5.83 -4.33
CA PRO A 169 -16.35 6.19 -5.74
C PRO A 169 -14.89 6.43 -6.13
N ARG A 170 -14.03 6.89 -5.23
CA ARG A 170 -12.59 7.07 -5.51
C ARG A 170 -11.88 5.76 -5.89
N SER A 171 -12.22 4.65 -5.23
CA SER A 171 -11.70 3.33 -5.61
C SER A 171 -12.37 2.76 -6.85
N ARG A 172 -13.66 3.07 -7.11
CA ARG A 172 -14.33 2.70 -8.37
C ARG A 172 -13.68 3.41 -9.57
N ASP A 173 -13.35 4.69 -9.42
CA ASP A 173 -12.62 5.45 -10.44
C ASP A 173 -11.22 4.85 -10.66
N ALA A 174 -10.52 4.47 -9.58
CA ALA A 174 -9.24 3.80 -9.66
C ALA A 174 -9.35 2.48 -10.43
N GLU A 175 -10.33 1.63 -10.11
CA GLU A 175 -10.60 0.37 -10.81
C GLU A 175 -10.82 0.60 -12.32
N ALA A 176 -11.68 1.57 -12.66
CA ALA A 176 -11.99 1.88 -14.06
C ALA A 176 -10.75 2.34 -14.84
N VAL A 177 -9.92 3.19 -14.24
CA VAL A 177 -8.66 3.65 -14.87
C VAL A 177 -7.68 2.49 -15.05
N LEU A 178 -7.45 1.69 -14.00
CA LEU A 178 -6.49 0.58 -14.02
C LEU A 178 -6.89 -0.48 -15.04
N ARG A 179 -8.18 -0.88 -15.09
CA ARG A 179 -8.68 -1.83 -16.07
C ARG A 179 -8.51 -1.31 -17.52
N ARG A 180 -8.78 -0.03 -17.76
CA ARG A 180 -8.64 0.60 -19.09
C ARG A 180 -7.21 0.54 -19.60
N ILE A 181 -6.20 0.64 -18.73
CA ILE A 181 -4.78 0.55 -19.12
C ILE A 181 -4.21 -0.87 -19.01
N GLY A 182 -5.07 -1.85 -18.73
CA GLY A 182 -4.74 -3.28 -18.73
C GLY A 182 -3.97 -3.76 -17.51
N VAL A 183 -4.11 -3.08 -16.36
CA VAL A 183 -3.63 -3.56 -15.06
C VAL A 183 -4.64 -4.58 -14.53
N PRO A 184 -4.23 -5.79 -14.09
CA PRO A 184 -5.13 -6.75 -13.46
C PRO A 184 -5.65 -6.19 -12.12
N VAL A 185 -6.98 -6.07 -11.98
CA VAL A 185 -7.62 -5.52 -10.78
C VAL A 185 -8.69 -6.46 -10.25
N GLU A 186 -8.60 -6.77 -8.96
CA GLU A 186 -9.64 -7.36 -8.13
C GLU A 186 -10.17 -6.27 -7.19
N ALA A 187 -11.48 -5.99 -7.19
CA ALA A 187 -12.06 -4.91 -6.41
C ALA A 187 -13.25 -5.42 -5.57
N HIS A 188 -13.26 -5.09 -4.29
CA HIS A 188 -14.31 -5.44 -3.33
C HIS A 188 -14.82 -4.18 -2.63
N PHE A 189 -16.14 -3.98 -2.67
CA PHE A 189 -16.82 -2.90 -1.97
C PHE A 189 -17.67 -3.51 -0.87
N LEU A 190 -17.28 -3.29 0.39
CA LEU A 190 -17.85 -3.99 1.54
C LEU A 190 -19.05 -3.23 2.10
N PRO A 191 -20.27 -3.85 2.11
CA PRO A 191 -21.49 -3.18 2.54
C PRO A 191 -21.43 -2.75 4.00
N GLY A 192 -21.78 -1.47 4.26
CA GLY A 192 -21.87 -0.91 5.61
C GLY A 192 -20.54 -0.66 6.30
N LEU A 193 -19.41 -1.02 5.70
CA LEU A 193 -18.10 -0.72 6.26
C LEU A 193 -17.78 0.76 6.04
N GLY A 194 -17.37 1.46 7.11
CA GLY A 194 -16.85 2.82 7.08
C GLY A 194 -15.38 2.86 6.66
N HIS A 195 -14.64 3.89 7.14
CA HIS A 195 -13.22 4.07 6.86
C HIS A 195 -12.36 3.14 7.73
N GLY A 196 -12.12 1.91 7.27
CA GLY A 196 -11.39 0.90 8.04
C GLY A 196 -11.08 -0.37 7.24
N ILE A 197 -10.42 -1.31 7.91
CA ILE A 197 -10.17 -2.67 7.44
C ILE A 197 -10.82 -3.62 8.45
N ASP A 198 -11.79 -4.40 7.99
CA ASP A 198 -12.45 -5.44 8.79
C ASP A 198 -11.86 -6.83 8.54
N ASP A 199 -12.39 -7.85 9.20
CA ASP A 199 -11.95 -9.24 9.05
C ASP A 199 -12.09 -9.74 7.60
N THR A 200 -13.11 -9.25 6.87
CA THR A 200 -13.31 -9.57 5.46
C THR A 200 -12.19 -8.99 4.62
N GLY A 201 -11.88 -7.71 4.81
CA GLY A 201 -10.77 -7.03 4.14
C GLY A 201 -9.41 -7.66 4.44
N MET A 202 -9.18 -8.03 5.72
CA MET A 202 -7.97 -8.77 6.11
C MET A 202 -7.85 -10.11 5.39
N SER A 203 -8.95 -10.89 5.32
CA SER A 203 -8.98 -12.19 4.65
C SER A 203 -8.73 -12.06 3.13
N LEU A 204 -9.34 -11.07 2.48
CA LEU A 204 -9.09 -10.77 1.07
C LEU A 204 -7.62 -10.45 0.81
N GLY A 205 -7.01 -9.63 1.67
CA GLY A 205 -5.59 -9.30 1.60
C GLY A 205 -4.69 -10.53 1.72
N ALA A 206 -4.95 -11.38 2.72
CA ALA A 206 -4.21 -12.63 2.94
C ALA A 206 -4.28 -13.57 1.73
N GLN A 207 -5.49 -13.78 1.19
CA GLN A 207 -5.69 -14.64 0.01
C GLN A 207 -5.00 -14.07 -1.24
N PHE A 208 -5.04 -12.75 -1.41
CA PHE A 208 -4.40 -12.08 -2.53
C PHE A 208 -2.88 -12.22 -2.47
N LEU A 209 -2.27 -11.99 -1.30
CA LEU A 209 -0.85 -12.17 -1.08
C LEU A 209 -0.42 -13.62 -1.32
N ARG A 210 -1.18 -14.60 -0.82
CA ARG A 210 -0.90 -16.02 -1.05
C ARG A 210 -0.84 -16.36 -2.53
N ARG A 211 -1.82 -15.89 -3.33
CA ARG A 211 -1.80 -16.10 -4.79
C ARG A 211 -0.61 -15.41 -5.45
N ALA A 212 -0.29 -14.19 -5.03
CA ALA A 212 0.78 -13.39 -5.63
C ALA A 212 2.18 -13.98 -5.41
N PHE A 213 2.41 -14.61 -4.26
CA PHE A 213 3.68 -15.25 -3.94
C PHE A 213 3.72 -16.75 -4.26
N GLY A 214 2.58 -17.36 -4.63
CA GLY A 214 2.51 -18.77 -4.99
C GLY A 214 2.62 -19.71 -3.80
N ALA A 215 2.17 -19.27 -2.62
CA ALA A 215 2.22 -20.01 -1.36
C ALA A 215 0.97 -20.89 -1.15
#